data_01a49e2143465855682c9b82849ad32a
#
_entry.id   01a49e2143465855682c9b82849ad32a
#
_cell.length_a   1.000
_cell.length_b   1.000
_cell.length_c   1.000
_cell.angle_alpha   90.00
_cell.angle_beta   90.00
_cell.angle_gamma   90.00
#
_symmetry.space_group_name_H-M   'P 1'
#
loop_
_entity.id
_entity.type
_entity.pdbx_description
1 polymer ?
#
loop_
_entity_poly.entity_id
_entity_poly.type
_entity_poly.pdbx_seq_one_letter_code
_entity_poly.pdbx_strand_id
1 'polypeptide(L)'
;MPDPTRFVLLQPSHAGNVGAAARAIKVMGFGDLVLVQPRDADVQLHRDALALASGAADVLERARVVATLAEALDGISWACATAMTPRDFGPPTFAPRDHFASLATSGHAVAFVFGTERFGMANDDVYRCHACLSIPAEADYGSLNLAQAVQVIAYEWRQALGGYAVAPRTANATLADGTAVQGALDHWQRTLEHIGFLDPAAPKKLMPRLNQLLNRAQLTQEEVHILRGIARMVDGRRGRD
;
A
#
# COMPACT_ATOMS: atom_id res chain seq x y z
N MET A 1 0.55 20.35 -7.14
CA MET A 1 1.28 20.75 -5.93
C MET A 1 1.25 19.56 -4.98
N PRO A 2 2.28 19.34 -4.14
CA PRO A 2 2.18 18.33 -3.10
C PRO A 2 1.02 18.65 -2.15
N ASP A 3 0.44 17.62 -1.58
CA ASP A 3 -0.64 17.72 -0.61
C ASP A 3 -0.15 18.54 0.62
N PRO A 4 -0.93 19.47 1.16
CA PRO A 4 -0.52 20.37 2.23
C PRO A 4 -0.43 19.70 3.62
N THR A 5 -0.60 18.38 3.70
CA THR A 5 -0.49 17.63 4.96
C THR A 5 0.90 17.76 5.55
N ARG A 6 0.97 18.14 6.82
CA ARG A 6 2.22 18.34 7.56
C ARG A 6 2.56 17.17 8.44
N PHE A 7 3.85 16.82 8.45
CA PHE A 7 4.41 15.82 9.35
C PHE A 7 5.38 16.50 10.32
N VAL A 8 5.16 16.33 11.61
CA VAL A 8 5.91 17.01 12.67
C VAL A 8 6.63 15.97 13.51
N LEU A 9 7.97 16.04 13.60
CA LEU A 9 8.78 15.20 14.46
C LEU A 9 9.25 16.01 15.67
N LEU A 10 8.88 15.56 16.87
CA LEU A 10 9.28 16.20 18.12
C LEU A 10 10.62 15.62 18.58
N GLN A 11 11.59 16.47 18.75
CA GLN A 11 12.92 16.17 19.30
C GLN A 11 13.55 14.89 18.71
N PRO A 12 13.55 14.73 17.38
CA PRO A 12 14.16 13.54 16.79
C PRO A 12 15.63 13.47 17.16
N SER A 13 16.08 12.29 17.62
CA SER A 13 17.44 12.09 18.15
C SER A 13 18.37 11.39 17.16
N HIS A 14 17.82 10.70 16.17
CA HIS A 14 18.58 9.93 15.19
C HIS A 14 18.38 10.47 13.77
N ALA A 15 19.42 10.97 13.18
CA ALA A 15 19.40 11.53 11.81
C ALA A 15 18.84 10.53 10.78
N GLY A 16 19.19 9.25 10.92
CA GLY A 16 18.66 8.21 10.05
C GLY A 16 17.13 8.09 10.09
N ASN A 17 16.50 8.28 11.24
CA ASN A 17 15.04 8.28 11.35
C ASN A 17 14.42 9.49 10.63
N VAL A 18 15.05 10.65 10.69
CA VAL A 18 14.60 11.85 9.98
C VAL A 18 14.65 11.62 8.46
N GLY A 19 15.75 11.07 7.94
CA GLY A 19 15.89 10.72 6.54
C GLY A 19 14.87 9.68 6.07
N ALA A 20 14.72 8.61 6.84
CA ALA A 20 13.74 7.56 6.54
C ALA A 20 12.29 8.09 6.60
N ALA A 21 11.97 9.00 7.53
CA ALA A 21 10.67 9.68 7.59
C ALA A 21 10.44 10.56 6.36
N ALA A 22 11.43 11.35 5.92
CA ALA A 22 11.35 12.14 4.70
C ALA A 22 11.05 11.26 3.47
N ARG A 23 11.68 10.09 3.37
CA ARG A 23 11.40 9.10 2.33
C ARG A 23 9.97 8.56 2.45
N ALA A 24 9.53 8.21 3.65
CA ALA A 24 8.20 7.68 3.91
C ALA A 24 7.09 8.64 3.45
N ILE A 25 7.19 9.92 3.79
CA ILE A 25 6.18 10.92 3.40
C ILE A 25 6.23 11.21 1.90
N LYS A 26 7.43 11.31 1.30
CA LYS A 26 7.56 11.57 -0.14
C LYS A 26 6.97 10.46 -1.00
N VAL A 27 7.19 9.20 -0.65
CA VAL A 27 6.64 8.06 -1.42
C VAL A 27 5.11 8.02 -1.39
N MET A 28 4.50 8.65 -0.37
CA MET A 28 3.05 8.83 -0.25
C MET A 28 2.56 10.17 -0.83
N GLY A 29 3.45 10.95 -1.50
CA GLY A 29 3.10 12.19 -2.18
C GLY A 29 2.98 13.40 -1.27
N PHE A 30 3.55 13.35 -0.07
CA PHE A 30 3.64 14.47 0.87
C PHE A 30 5.04 15.09 0.87
N GLY A 31 5.17 16.29 1.43
CA GLY A 31 6.46 16.99 1.43
C GLY A 31 6.65 18.04 2.51
N ASP A 32 5.65 18.34 3.36
CA ASP A 32 5.80 19.31 4.46
C ASP A 32 6.27 18.58 5.74
N LEU A 33 7.59 18.64 6.00
CA LEU A 33 8.25 18.09 7.16
C LEU A 33 8.70 19.22 8.09
N VAL A 34 8.34 19.12 9.37
CA VAL A 34 8.74 20.07 10.42
C VAL A 34 9.42 19.31 11.56
N LEU A 35 10.58 19.80 11.96
CA LEU A 35 11.37 19.25 13.07
C LEU A 35 11.31 20.22 14.26
N VAL A 36 10.75 19.79 15.37
CA VAL A 36 10.68 20.60 16.59
C VAL A 36 11.83 20.23 17.51
N GLN A 37 12.72 21.18 17.80
CA GLN A 37 13.86 20.99 18.70
C GLN A 37 14.63 19.68 18.45
N PRO A 38 15.07 19.40 17.20
CA PRO A 38 15.86 18.21 16.99
C PRO A 38 17.12 18.23 17.87
N ARG A 39 17.61 17.08 18.28
CA ARG A 39 18.80 16.98 19.13
C ARG A 39 20.04 17.61 18.48
N ASP A 40 20.16 17.48 17.17
CA ASP A 40 21.13 18.16 16.32
C ASP A 40 20.37 19.18 15.48
N ALA A 41 20.74 20.45 15.57
CA ALA A 41 20.07 21.53 14.87
C ALA A 41 20.08 21.36 13.33
N ASP A 42 21.13 20.74 12.81
CA ASP A 42 21.33 20.48 11.39
C ASP A 42 21.06 19.02 11.00
N VAL A 43 20.24 18.33 11.76
CA VAL A 43 19.97 16.89 11.60
C VAL A 43 19.55 16.50 10.18
N GLN A 44 18.85 17.39 9.46
CA GLN A 44 18.44 17.19 8.07
C GLN A 44 19.61 17.20 7.06
N LEU A 45 20.75 17.79 7.44
CA LEU A 45 21.97 17.81 6.64
C LEU A 45 22.94 16.67 7.00
N HIS A 46 22.65 15.94 8.06
CA HIS A 46 23.49 14.86 8.51
C HIS A 46 23.62 13.75 7.45
N ARG A 47 24.81 13.18 7.30
CA ARG A 47 25.11 12.14 6.30
C ARG A 47 24.12 10.97 6.37
N ASP A 48 23.73 10.53 7.56
CA ASP A 48 22.82 9.41 7.73
C ASP A 48 21.39 9.77 7.37
N ALA A 49 20.96 11.04 7.59
CA ALA A 49 19.66 11.52 7.12
C ALA A 49 19.61 11.51 5.58
N LEU A 50 20.61 12.07 4.92
CA LEU A 50 20.71 12.09 3.47
C LEU A 50 20.77 10.69 2.87
N ALA A 51 21.53 9.78 3.47
CA ALA A 51 21.66 8.39 3.02
C ALA A 51 20.31 7.64 3.09
N LEU A 52 19.56 7.76 4.20
CA LEU A 52 18.28 7.08 4.37
C LEU A 52 17.11 7.77 3.70
N ALA A 53 17.21 9.07 3.39
CA ALA A 53 16.25 9.78 2.56
C ALA A 53 16.27 9.28 1.10
N SER A 54 17.39 8.75 0.60
CA SER A 54 17.52 8.29 -0.78
C SER A 54 17.05 9.39 -1.77
N GLY A 55 16.04 9.14 -2.59
CA GLY A 55 15.47 10.12 -3.53
C GLY A 55 14.61 11.21 -2.90
N ALA A 56 14.57 11.36 -1.56
CA ALA A 56 13.77 12.35 -0.84
C ALA A 56 14.59 13.48 -0.21
N ALA A 57 15.80 13.76 -0.72
CA ALA A 57 16.65 14.84 -0.23
C ALA A 57 15.95 16.22 -0.30
N ASP A 58 15.14 16.46 -1.31
CA ASP A 58 14.35 17.68 -1.47
C ASP A 58 13.33 17.94 -0.34
N VAL A 59 12.86 16.88 0.34
CA VAL A 59 12.01 16.99 1.54
C VAL A 59 12.84 17.46 2.72
N LEU A 60 14.06 16.93 2.87
CA LEU A 60 14.99 17.37 3.92
C LEU A 60 15.45 18.82 3.72
N GLU A 61 15.73 19.20 2.48
CA GLU A 61 16.14 20.57 2.12
C GLU A 61 15.06 21.61 2.45
N ARG A 62 13.79 21.24 2.30
CA ARG A 62 12.63 22.07 2.63
C ARG A 62 12.16 21.94 4.07
N ALA A 63 12.70 20.99 4.82
CA ALA A 63 12.29 20.77 6.21
C ALA A 63 12.55 22.02 7.05
N ARG A 64 11.56 22.40 7.84
CA ARG A 64 11.66 23.54 8.75
C ARG A 64 12.06 23.03 10.14
N VAL A 65 13.01 23.72 10.75
CA VAL A 65 13.39 23.49 12.15
C VAL A 65 12.78 24.64 12.98
N VAL A 66 12.03 24.29 14.00
CA VAL A 66 11.31 25.26 14.85
C VAL A 66 11.54 24.96 16.34
N ALA A 67 11.32 25.97 17.18
CA ALA A 67 11.57 25.85 18.62
C ALA A 67 10.39 25.22 19.39
N THR A 68 9.17 25.29 18.88
CA THR A 68 7.99 24.85 19.62
C THR A 68 7.01 24.09 18.75
N LEU A 69 6.20 23.22 19.38
CA LEU A 69 5.06 22.57 18.69
C LEU A 69 4.04 23.61 18.20
N ALA A 70 3.85 24.71 18.93
CA ALA A 70 2.93 25.78 18.51
C ALA A 70 3.35 26.37 17.16
N GLU A 71 4.65 26.67 16.98
CA GLU A 71 5.20 27.12 15.69
C GLU A 71 5.05 26.07 14.58
N ALA A 72 5.24 24.79 14.95
CA ALA A 72 5.07 23.71 13.99
C ALA A 72 3.61 23.54 13.52
N LEU A 73 2.64 23.94 14.34
CA LEU A 73 1.20 23.84 14.06
C LEU A 73 0.61 25.12 13.47
N ASP A 74 1.42 26.15 13.22
CA ASP A 74 0.91 27.37 12.60
C ASP A 74 0.25 27.08 11.26
N GLY A 75 -0.98 27.60 11.06
CA GLY A 75 -1.81 27.35 9.89
C GLY A 75 -2.48 25.96 9.83
N ILE A 76 -2.31 25.11 10.86
CA ILE A 76 -2.96 23.79 10.96
C ILE A 76 -4.30 23.95 11.71
N SER A 77 -5.37 23.40 11.15
CA SER A 77 -6.68 23.41 11.78
C SER A 77 -7.06 22.07 12.42
N TRP A 78 -6.29 21.01 12.14
CA TRP A 78 -6.48 19.70 12.77
C TRP A 78 -5.15 18.98 12.99
N ALA A 79 -4.74 18.82 14.23
CA ALA A 79 -3.53 18.10 14.60
C ALA A 79 -3.88 16.74 15.21
N CYS A 80 -3.19 15.70 14.79
CA CYS A 80 -3.28 14.35 15.33
C CYS A 80 -1.96 13.97 16.01
N ALA A 81 -2.00 13.67 17.30
CA ALA A 81 -0.89 13.05 18.02
C ALA A 81 -0.77 11.57 17.64
N THR A 82 0.43 11.02 17.63
CA THR A 82 0.65 9.57 17.53
C THR A 82 1.17 9.02 18.84
N ALA A 83 0.39 8.17 19.49
CA ALA A 83 0.77 7.58 20.76
C ALA A 83 0.19 6.17 20.91
N MET A 84 0.95 5.27 21.54
CA MET A 84 0.49 3.91 21.81
C MET A 84 -0.54 3.83 22.92
N THR A 85 -0.43 4.71 23.94
CA THR A 85 -1.23 4.66 25.13
C THR A 85 -2.16 5.88 25.20
N PRO A 86 -3.48 5.68 25.40
CA PRO A 86 -4.40 6.76 25.68
C PRO A 86 -3.94 7.58 26.91
N ARG A 87 -4.30 8.86 26.94
CA ARG A 87 -3.97 9.76 28.05
C ARG A 87 -5.26 10.16 28.78
N ASP A 88 -5.21 10.12 30.11
CA ASP A 88 -6.26 10.71 30.94
C ASP A 88 -6.39 12.18 30.53
N PHE A 89 -7.62 12.65 30.30
CA PHE A 89 -7.93 14.00 29.84
C PHE A 89 -7.32 14.39 28.47
N GLY A 90 -6.76 13.42 27.70
CA GLY A 90 -6.27 13.64 26.35
C GLY A 90 -7.39 13.69 25.30
N PRO A 91 -7.04 14.01 24.05
CA PRO A 91 -8.00 13.96 22.95
C PRO A 91 -8.45 12.51 22.71
N PRO A 92 -9.62 12.32 22.05
CA PRO A 92 -10.12 10.98 21.75
C PRO A 92 -9.10 10.20 20.92
N THR A 93 -8.98 8.91 21.24
CA THR A 93 -8.03 8.00 20.57
C THR A 93 -8.72 7.15 19.52
N PHE A 94 -8.13 7.07 18.34
CA PHE A 94 -8.66 6.34 17.19
C PHE A 94 -7.59 5.47 16.55
N ALA A 95 -8.01 4.40 15.88
CA ALA A 95 -7.18 3.78 14.87
C ALA A 95 -7.09 4.69 13.62
N PRO A 96 -5.91 4.80 12.98
CA PRO A 96 -5.73 5.71 11.85
C PRO A 96 -6.76 5.51 10.73
N ARG A 97 -6.99 4.26 10.32
CA ARG A 97 -7.93 3.90 9.26
C ARG A 97 -9.35 4.38 9.53
N ASP A 98 -9.81 4.23 10.76
CA ASP A 98 -11.19 4.57 11.13
C ASP A 98 -11.37 6.10 11.19
N HIS A 99 -10.37 6.82 11.70
CA HIS A 99 -10.42 8.28 11.84
C HIS A 99 -10.27 8.99 10.50
N PHE A 100 -9.40 8.49 9.62
CA PHE A 100 -9.04 9.19 8.39
C PHE A 100 -10.16 9.23 7.35
N ALA A 101 -11.08 8.27 7.37
CA ALA A 101 -12.22 8.25 6.45
C ALA A 101 -13.06 9.54 6.53
N SER A 102 -13.33 10.05 7.72
CA SER A 102 -14.07 11.30 7.93
C SER A 102 -13.16 12.54 7.81
N LEU A 103 -11.92 12.46 8.29
CA LEU A 103 -10.99 13.58 8.29
C LEU A 103 -10.61 13.99 6.85
N ALA A 104 -10.44 13.05 5.94
CA ALA A 104 -10.07 13.31 4.54
C ALA A 104 -11.10 14.17 3.78
N THR A 105 -12.35 14.19 4.21
CA THR A 105 -13.43 14.96 3.60
C THR A 105 -13.79 16.24 4.39
N SER A 106 -13.08 16.50 5.49
CA SER A 106 -13.43 17.60 6.42
C SER A 106 -13.00 18.99 5.95
N GLY A 107 -12.06 19.07 4.98
CA GLY A 107 -11.48 20.34 4.53
C GLY A 107 -10.45 20.95 5.49
N HIS A 108 -10.04 20.24 6.53
CA HIS A 108 -9.02 20.70 7.46
C HIS A 108 -7.61 20.73 6.85
N ALA A 109 -6.79 21.69 7.26
CA ALA A 109 -5.33 21.61 7.14
C ALA A 109 -4.83 20.66 8.25
N VAL A 110 -4.29 19.50 7.86
CA VAL A 110 -4.00 18.39 8.79
C VAL A 110 -2.50 18.31 9.09
N ALA A 111 -2.17 18.09 10.36
CA ALA A 111 -0.83 17.72 10.79
C ALA A 111 -0.83 16.41 11.60
N PHE A 112 0.19 15.59 11.36
CA PHE A 112 0.49 14.40 12.15
C PHE A 112 1.74 14.67 12.99
N VAL A 113 1.64 14.51 14.31
CA VAL A 113 2.69 14.80 15.26
C VAL A 113 3.23 13.51 15.86
N PHE A 114 4.54 13.32 15.76
CA PHE A 114 5.25 12.14 16.24
C PHE A 114 6.19 12.53 17.38
N GLY A 115 6.20 11.74 18.43
CA GLY A 115 7.06 11.96 19.60
C GLY A 115 8.49 11.47 19.40
N THR A 116 9.28 11.58 20.49
CA THR A 116 10.65 11.09 20.54
C THR A 116 10.71 9.58 20.40
N GLU A 117 11.83 9.07 19.88
CA GLU A 117 12.03 7.62 19.68
C GLU A 117 12.00 6.83 20.99
N ARG A 118 12.43 7.43 22.09
CA ARG A 118 12.56 6.74 23.37
C ARG A 118 11.34 6.88 24.28
N PHE A 119 10.72 8.05 24.31
CA PHE A 119 9.71 8.38 25.31
C PHE A 119 8.34 8.69 24.69
N GLY A 120 8.26 8.72 23.36
CA GLY A 120 7.04 9.13 22.67
C GLY A 120 6.73 10.61 22.85
N MET A 121 5.45 10.98 22.90
CA MET A 121 4.99 12.36 23.11
C MET A 121 4.77 12.66 24.59
N ALA A 122 5.17 13.85 25.03
CA ALA A 122 4.80 14.38 26.34
C ALA A 122 3.28 14.65 26.39
N ASN A 123 2.70 14.60 27.60
CA ASN A 123 1.26 14.85 27.78
C ASN A 123 0.85 16.24 27.27
N ASP A 124 1.65 17.26 27.55
CA ASP A 124 1.37 18.64 27.14
C ASP A 124 1.32 18.79 25.60
N ASP A 125 2.11 18.02 24.88
CA ASP A 125 2.09 18.00 23.41
C ASP A 125 0.87 17.25 22.87
N VAL A 126 0.49 16.13 23.51
CA VAL A 126 -0.72 15.38 23.16
C VAL A 126 -1.98 16.23 23.39
N TYR A 127 -2.04 16.98 24.50
CA TYR A 127 -3.19 17.84 24.83
C TYR A 127 -3.38 19.02 23.87
N ARG A 128 -2.38 19.36 23.08
CA ARG A 128 -2.47 20.37 22.01
C ARG A 128 -3.03 19.82 20.69
N CYS A 129 -3.25 18.51 20.61
CA CYS A 129 -3.81 17.86 19.43
C CYS A 129 -5.32 17.65 19.55
N HIS A 130 -6.00 17.52 18.42
CA HIS A 130 -7.46 17.32 18.35
C HIS A 130 -7.84 15.85 18.44
N ALA A 131 -6.95 14.97 18.04
CA ALA A 131 -7.10 13.52 18.09
C ALA A 131 -5.78 12.85 18.48
N CYS A 132 -5.86 11.66 19.04
CA CYS A 132 -4.73 10.77 19.24
C CYS A 132 -4.88 9.55 18.33
N LEU A 133 -3.83 9.20 17.61
CA LEU A 133 -3.80 8.05 16.74
C LEU A 133 -2.99 6.93 17.41
N SER A 134 -3.64 5.79 17.64
CA SER A 134 -2.99 4.57 18.09
C SER A 134 -2.95 3.59 16.91
N ILE A 135 -1.75 3.27 16.45
CA ILE A 135 -1.57 2.28 15.38
C ILE A 135 -1.83 0.90 15.98
N PRO A 136 -2.81 0.14 15.48
CA PRO A 136 -3.05 -1.22 15.96
C PRO A 136 -1.80 -2.09 15.77
N ALA A 137 -1.30 -2.63 16.87
CA ALA A 137 -0.08 -3.44 16.92
C ALA A 137 -0.27 -4.60 17.90
N GLU A 138 0.73 -5.51 17.96
CA GLU A 138 0.73 -6.61 18.92
C GLU A 138 0.68 -6.08 20.35
N ALA A 139 -0.14 -6.71 21.19
CA ALA A 139 -0.40 -6.23 22.56
C ALA A 139 0.88 -6.20 23.43
N ASP A 140 1.73 -7.21 23.27
CA ASP A 140 2.94 -7.36 24.07
C ASP A 140 4.14 -6.61 23.47
N TYR A 141 4.09 -6.20 22.20
CA TYR A 141 5.18 -5.51 21.51
C TYR A 141 4.65 -4.54 20.45
N GLY A 142 4.11 -3.41 20.88
CA GLY A 142 3.50 -2.38 20.01
C GLY A 142 4.41 -1.23 19.61
N SER A 143 5.71 -1.22 20.03
CA SER A 143 6.61 -0.10 19.76
C SER A 143 7.14 -0.13 18.32
N LEU A 144 6.76 0.86 17.53
CA LEU A 144 7.29 1.07 16.19
C LEU A 144 8.48 2.05 16.22
N ASN A 145 9.45 1.82 15.33
CA ASN A 145 10.42 2.84 15.00
C ASN A 145 9.72 4.10 14.48
N LEU A 146 10.29 5.29 14.74
CA LEU A 146 9.69 6.57 14.34
C LEU A 146 9.34 6.63 12.85
N ALA A 147 10.27 6.27 11.98
CA ALA A 147 10.04 6.32 10.54
C ALA A 147 9.02 5.27 10.06
N GLN A 148 8.94 4.13 10.75
CA GLN A 148 7.91 3.11 10.48
C GLN A 148 6.52 3.63 10.87
N ALA A 149 6.39 4.30 12.01
CA ALA A 149 5.14 4.93 12.42
C ALA A 149 4.72 6.01 11.41
N VAL A 150 5.65 6.86 10.97
CA VAL A 150 5.43 7.86 9.90
C VAL A 150 4.93 7.19 8.62
N GLN A 151 5.56 6.06 8.20
CA GLN A 151 5.15 5.34 6.98
C GLN A 151 3.72 4.80 7.09
N VAL A 152 3.36 4.21 8.21
CA VAL A 152 1.99 3.67 8.41
C VAL A 152 0.96 4.80 8.36
N ILE A 153 1.17 5.89 9.09
CA ILE A 153 0.27 7.04 9.10
C ILE A 153 0.17 7.66 7.70
N ALA A 154 1.29 7.88 7.03
CA ALA A 154 1.30 8.45 5.68
C ALA A 154 0.59 7.55 4.66
N TYR A 155 0.74 6.23 4.77
CA TYR A 155 0.05 5.26 3.91
C TYR A 155 -1.46 5.28 4.15
N GLU A 156 -1.92 5.13 5.40
CA GLU A 156 -3.34 5.13 5.72
C GLU A 156 -4.01 6.47 5.34
N TRP A 157 -3.31 7.59 5.56
CA TRP A 157 -3.78 8.90 5.15
C TRP A 157 -3.90 9.04 3.64
N ARG A 158 -2.89 8.58 2.88
CA ARG A 158 -2.95 8.57 1.42
C ARG A 158 -4.09 7.69 0.91
N GLN A 159 -4.35 6.54 1.53
CA GLN A 159 -5.50 5.70 1.15
C GLN A 159 -6.83 6.44 1.38
N ALA A 160 -6.99 7.15 2.49
CA ALA A 160 -8.18 7.95 2.77
C ALA A 160 -8.39 9.10 1.77
N LEU A 161 -7.29 9.69 1.26
CA LEU A 161 -7.31 10.72 0.20
C LEU A 161 -7.53 10.16 -1.22
N GLY A 162 -7.81 8.86 -1.38
CA GLY A 162 -8.10 8.22 -2.67
C GLY A 162 -6.96 7.34 -3.20
N GLY A 163 -5.84 7.23 -2.50
CA GLY A 163 -4.73 6.32 -2.83
C GLY A 163 -4.03 6.63 -4.15
N TYR A 164 -3.23 5.64 -4.59
CA TYR A 164 -2.64 5.59 -5.92
C TYR A 164 -3.06 4.32 -6.64
N ALA A 165 -3.45 4.43 -7.90
CA ALA A 165 -3.80 3.27 -8.71
C ALA A 165 -2.55 2.41 -8.98
N VAL A 166 -2.69 1.10 -8.82
CA VAL A 166 -1.68 0.14 -9.25
C VAL A 166 -2.06 -0.33 -10.64
N ALA A 167 -1.27 0.05 -11.64
CA ALA A 167 -1.46 -0.48 -12.99
C ALA A 167 -0.96 -1.94 -13.03
N PRO A 168 -1.77 -2.91 -13.47
CA PRO A 168 -1.31 -4.27 -13.68
C PRO A 168 -0.21 -4.27 -14.77
N ARG A 169 0.93 -4.90 -14.48
CA ARG A 169 2.05 -5.02 -15.44
C ARG A 169 1.86 -6.13 -16.46
N THR A 170 0.91 -7.01 -16.26
CA THR A 170 0.52 -8.02 -17.22
C THR A 170 -0.30 -7.39 -18.33
N ALA A 171 0.00 -7.73 -19.59
CA ALA A 171 -0.85 -7.35 -20.71
C ALA A 171 -2.31 -7.65 -20.34
N ASN A 172 -3.22 -6.75 -20.71
CA ASN A 172 -4.64 -7.00 -20.54
C ASN A 172 -5.00 -8.25 -21.37
N ALA A 173 -5.06 -9.38 -20.69
CA ALA A 173 -5.43 -10.63 -21.33
C ALA A 173 -6.90 -10.53 -21.74
N THR A 174 -7.18 -10.56 -23.04
CA THR A 174 -8.54 -10.63 -23.54
C THR A 174 -9.10 -12.00 -23.20
N LEU A 175 -10.12 -12.05 -22.36
CA LEU A 175 -10.78 -13.32 -22.03
C LEU A 175 -11.44 -13.90 -23.28
N ALA A 176 -11.39 -15.21 -23.41
CA ALA A 176 -12.08 -15.94 -24.46
C ALA A 176 -13.58 -15.91 -24.18
N ASP A 177 -14.37 -15.66 -25.21
CA ASP A 177 -15.82 -15.79 -25.12
C ASP A 177 -16.26 -17.26 -25.05
N GLY A 178 -17.53 -17.48 -24.68
CA GLY A 178 -18.07 -18.83 -24.58
C GLY A 178 -17.98 -19.64 -25.89
N THR A 179 -18.05 -18.98 -27.05
CA THR A 179 -17.96 -19.62 -28.37
C THR A 179 -16.53 -20.14 -28.63
N ALA A 180 -15.53 -19.34 -28.28
CA ALA A 180 -14.12 -19.73 -28.42
C ALA A 180 -13.78 -20.91 -27.50
N VAL A 181 -14.24 -20.88 -26.24
CA VAL A 181 -14.05 -21.97 -25.25
C VAL A 181 -14.77 -23.24 -25.73
N GLN A 182 -16.02 -23.13 -26.18
CA GLN A 182 -16.77 -24.28 -26.70
C GLN A 182 -16.09 -24.88 -27.94
N GLY A 183 -15.61 -24.04 -28.87
CA GLY A 183 -14.87 -24.50 -30.03
C GLY A 183 -13.56 -25.23 -29.69
N ALA A 184 -12.90 -24.85 -28.59
CA ALA A 184 -11.74 -25.59 -28.08
C ALA A 184 -12.15 -26.95 -27.49
N LEU A 185 -13.24 -27.00 -26.73
CA LEU A 185 -13.80 -28.24 -26.17
C LEU A 185 -14.17 -29.23 -27.27
N ASP A 186 -14.87 -28.76 -28.30
CA ASP A 186 -15.28 -29.60 -29.44
C ASP A 186 -14.06 -30.14 -30.21
N HIS A 187 -13.01 -29.36 -30.32
CA HIS A 187 -11.76 -29.79 -30.90
C HIS A 187 -11.09 -30.86 -30.03
N TRP A 188 -10.99 -30.61 -28.74
CA TRP A 188 -10.42 -31.58 -27.82
C TRP A 188 -11.23 -32.89 -27.77
N GLN A 189 -12.56 -32.83 -27.81
CA GLN A 189 -13.38 -34.03 -27.86
C GLN A 189 -12.99 -34.90 -29.09
N ARG A 190 -12.97 -34.33 -30.30
CA ARG A 190 -12.58 -35.05 -31.52
C ARG A 190 -11.15 -35.62 -31.45
N THR A 191 -10.22 -34.84 -30.91
CA THR A 191 -8.83 -35.29 -30.73
C THR A 191 -8.75 -36.46 -29.74
N LEU A 192 -9.46 -36.38 -28.60
CA LEU A 192 -9.45 -37.45 -27.60
C LEU A 192 -10.12 -38.75 -28.11
N GLU A 193 -11.18 -38.62 -28.92
CA GLU A 193 -11.80 -39.75 -29.64
C GLU A 193 -10.82 -40.35 -30.66
N HIS A 194 -10.19 -39.51 -31.45
CA HIS A 194 -9.23 -39.92 -32.49
C HIS A 194 -8.06 -40.72 -31.90
N ILE A 195 -7.50 -40.32 -30.77
CA ILE A 195 -6.40 -41.05 -30.08
C ILE A 195 -6.84 -42.23 -29.26
N GLY A 196 -8.16 -42.46 -29.12
CA GLY A 196 -8.74 -43.57 -28.36
C GLY A 196 -8.73 -43.34 -26.83
N PHE A 197 -8.52 -42.10 -26.40
CA PHE A 197 -8.61 -41.75 -24.95
C PHE A 197 -10.06 -41.58 -24.49
N LEU A 198 -10.93 -41.06 -25.36
CA LEU A 198 -12.37 -40.94 -25.15
C LEU A 198 -13.08 -41.99 -26.01
N ASP A 199 -13.80 -42.91 -25.34
CA ASP A 199 -14.69 -43.85 -26.03
C ASP A 199 -16.06 -43.20 -26.25
N PRO A 200 -16.50 -42.93 -27.48
CA PRO A 200 -17.81 -42.35 -27.74
C PRO A 200 -18.98 -43.22 -27.26
N ALA A 201 -18.80 -44.57 -27.18
CA ALA A 201 -19.83 -45.49 -26.67
C ALA A 201 -19.94 -45.46 -25.15
N ALA A 202 -18.85 -45.03 -24.46
CA ALA A 202 -18.79 -44.97 -23.00
C ALA A 202 -18.08 -43.68 -22.51
N PRO A 203 -18.59 -42.47 -22.82
CA PRO A 203 -17.85 -41.20 -22.63
C PRO A 203 -17.66 -40.81 -21.17
N LYS A 204 -18.32 -41.48 -20.23
CA LYS A 204 -18.28 -41.17 -18.79
C LYS A 204 -18.55 -39.69 -18.52
N LYS A 205 -17.77 -39.07 -17.62
CA LYS A 205 -17.91 -37.65 -17.26
C LYS A 205 -16.69 -36.82 -17.73
N LEU A 206 -15.94 -37.26 -18.74
CA LEU A 206 -14.70 -36.58 -19.15
C LEU A 206 -14.97 -35.19 -19.70
N MET A 207 -15.84 -35.09 -20.72
CA MET A 207 -16.14 -33.80 -21.34
C MET A 207 -16.83 -32.80 -20.39
N PRO A 208 -17.82 -33.19 -19.56
CA PRO A 208 -18.35 -32.32 -18.52
C PRO A 208 -17.26 -31.80 -17.55
N ARG A 209 -16.28 -32.61 -17.19
CA ARG A 209 -15.16 -32.19 -16.32
C ARG A 209 -14.21 -31.24 -17.00
N LEU A 210 -13.89 -31.45 -18.26
CA LEU A 210 -13.07 -30.54 -19.06
C LEU A 210 -13.77 -29.21 -19.23
N ASN A 211 -15.06 -29.22 -19.53
CA ASN A 211 -15.88 -28.01 -19.60
C ASN A 211 -15.85 -27.22 -18.29
N GLN A 212 -16.05 -27.90 -17.16
CA GLN A 212 -15.96 -27.26 -15.84
C GLN A 212 -14.57 -26.67 -15.57
N LEU A 213 -13.51 -27.39 -15.96
CA LEU A 213 -12.13 -26.95 -15.77
C LEU A 213 -11.84 -25.69 -16.56
N LEU A 214 -12.16 -25.67 -17.87
CA LEU A 214 -11.87 -24.53 -18.74
C LEU A 214 -12.70 -23.31 -18.39
N ASN A 215 -13.98 -23.48 -18.03
CA ASN A 215 -14.82 -22.36 -17.59
C ASN A 215 -14.35 -21.77 -16.26
N ARG A 216 -13.88 -22.60 -15.31
CA ARG A 216 -13.32 -22.13 -14.03
C ARG A 216 -11.99 -21.39 -14.24
N ALA A 217 -11.20 -21.78 -15.22
CA ALA A 217 -9.91 -21.16 -15.51
C ALA A 217 -10.05 -19.77 -16.13
N GLN A 218 -11.21 -19.39 -16.66
CA GLN A 218 -11.43 -18.12 -17.36
C GLN A 218 -10.37 -17.85 -18.44
N LEU A 219 -10.27 -18.76 -19.39
CA LEU A 219 -9.23 -18.75 -20.40
C LEU A 219 -9.17 -17.46 -21.20
N THR A 220 -7.97 -17.03 -21.53
CA THR A 220 -7.72 -15.97 -22.51
C THR A 220 -7.81 -16.50 -23.95
N GLN A 221 -7.95 -15.61 -24.92
CA GLN A 221 -7.93 -15.97 -26.35
C GLN A 221 -6.61 -16.70 -26.74
N GLU A 222 -5.49 -16.25 -26.17
CA GLU A 222 -4.18 -16.87 -26.41
C GLU A 222 -4.11 -18.29 -25.85
N GLU A 223 -4.65 -18.53 -24.65
CA GLU A 223 -4.70 -19.85 -24.02
C GLU A 223 -5.60 -20.81 -24.82
N VAL A 224 -6.73 -20.34 -25.32
CA VAL A 224 -7.57 -21.10 -26.25
C VAL A 224 -6.81 -21.47 -27.52
N HIS A 225 -6.03 -20.54 -28.09
CA HIS A 225 -5.22 -20.81 -29.26
C HIS A 225 -4.11 -21.84 -28.97
N ILE A 226 -3.47 -21.77 -27.79
CA ILE A 226 -2.47 -22.76 -27.36
C ILE A 226 -3.11 -24.15 -27.27
N LEU A 227 -4.25 -24.27 -26.56
CA LEU A 227 -4.96 -25.53 -26.39
C LEU A 227 -5.36 -26.15 -27.73
N ARG A 228 -5.89 -25.35 -28.66
CA ARG A 228 -6.23 -25.80 -30.02
C ARG A 228 -4.99 -26.15 -30.86
N GLY A 229 -3.88 -25.45 -30.60
CA GLY A 229 -2.58 -25.77 -31.24
C GLY A 229 -2.08 -27.14 -30.81
N ILE A 230 -2.14 -27.47 -29.52
CA ILE A 230 -1.77 -28.78 -28.99
C ILE A 230 -2.65 -29.88 -29.60
N ALA A 231 -3.96 -29.71 -29.59
CA ALA A 231 -4.90 -30.66 -30.18
C ALA A 231 -4.56 -30.93 -31.66
N ARG A 232 -4.33 -29.89 -32.46
CA ARG A 232 -3.93 -30.01 -33.89
C ARG A 232 -2.65 -30.78 -34.06
N MET A 233 -1.66 -30.59 -33.20
CA MET A 233 -0.38 -31.35 -33.31
C MET A 233 -0.55 -32.82 -32.97
N VAL A 234 -1.45 -33.16 -32.05
CA VAL A 234 -1.80 -34.52 -31.69
C VAL A 234 -2.51 -35.21 -32.88
N ASP A 235 -3.49 -34.51 -33.49
CA ASP A 235 -4.23 -35.01 -34.65
C ASP A 235 -3.31 -35.30 -35.86
N GLY A 236 -2.29 -34.43 -36.09
CA GLY A 236 -1.37 -34.54 -37.20
C GLY A 236 -0.27 -35.65 -37.09
N ARG A 237 -0.03 -36.17 -35.87
CA ARG A 237 1.02 -37.21 -35.66
C ARG A 237 0.56 -38.60 -36.03
N ARG A 238 -0.72 -38.91 -35.90
CA ARG A 238 -1.24 -40.26 -36.22
C ARG A 238 -1.52 -40.52 -37.69
N GLY A 239 -1.35 -39.51 -38.55
CA GLY A 239 -1.46 -39.65 -40.03
C GLY A 239 -0.12 -39.94 -40.73
N ARG A 240 0.95 -40.26 -39.95
CA ARG A 240 2.30 -40.56 -40.50
C ARG A 240 2.80 -41.96 -40.13
N ASP A 241 2.01 -42.79 -39.50
CA ASP A 241 2.22 -44.22 -39.31
C ASP A 241 1.21 -44.98 -40.21
#